data_a0599fc5fabdef61797f215f872e41ff
#
_entry.id   a0599fc5fabdef61797f215f872e41ff
#
_cell.length_a   1.000
_cell.length_b   1.000
_cell.length_c   1.000
_cell.angle_alpha   90.00
_cell.angle_beta   90.00
_cell.angle_gamma   90.00
#
_symmetry.space_group_name_H-M   'P 1'
#
loop_
_entity.id
_entity.type
_entity.pdbx_description
1 polymer ?
#
loop_
_entity_poly.entity_id
_entity_poly.type
_entity_poly.pdbx_seq_one_letter_code
_entity_poly.pdbx_strand_id
1 'polypeptide(L)'
;TPPPAPAEERPVYSAQDLSQLLEDDRSFRMLIPQVEEKLGRKLKTADLQVLAGLYDDLGMPADVIYLLVNHCITRSEERYGPGRRPTLRQIEKEGYYWARQGLFDQDSAARI
;
A
#
# COMPACT_ATOMS: atom_id res chain seq x y z
N THR A 1 19.32 -21.05 -7.46
CA THR A 1 19.36 -19.65 -7.76
C THR A 1 18.41 -18.87 -6.87
N PRO A 2 18.85 -17.82 -6.31
CA PRO A 2 17.88 -17.02 -5.60
C PRO A 2 16.89 -16.51 -6.63
N PRO A 3 15.63 -16.48 -6.29
CA PRO A 3 14.67 -15.88 -7.18
C PRO A 3 15.06 -14.44 -7.40
N PRO A 4 14.75 -13.90 -8.56
CA PRO A 4 14.98 -12.49 -8.78
C PRO A 4 14.28 -11.69 -7.69
N ALA A 5 14.80 -10.53 -7.41
CA ALA A 5 14.18 -9.66 -6.44
C ALA A 5 12.71 -9.47 -6.82
N PRO A 6 11.80 -9.55 -5.85
CA PRO A 6 10.38 -9.38 -6.17
C PRO A 6 10.10 -8.11 -6.97
N ALA A 7 10.90 -7.07 -6.76
CA ALA A 7 10.73 -5.82 -7.49
C ALA A 7 10.87 -5.99 -8.99
N GLU A 8 11.70 -6.94 -9.44
CA GLU A 8 11.91 -7.18 -10.86
C GLU A 8 10.74 -7.90 -11.52
N GLU A 9 9.95 -8.61 -10.71
CA GLU A 9 8.83 -9.36 -11.20
C GLU A 9 7.51 -8.65 -11.03
N ARG A 10 7.53 -7.50 -10.35
CA ARG A 10 6.30 -6.74 -10.14
C ARG A 10 5.89 -6.02 -11.40
N PRO A 11 4.59 -5.95 -11.68
CA PRO A 11 4.12 -5.18 -12.80
C PRO A 11 4.47 -3.70 -12.61
N VAL A 12 4.76 -3.04 -13.70
CA VAL A 12 5.02 -1.61 -13.69
C VAL A 12 3.77 -0.92 -14.24
N TYR A 13 3.16 -0.08 -13.42
CA TYR A 13 1.96 0.63 -13.81
C TYR A 13 2.34 1.95 -14.45
N SER A 14 1.94 2.14 -15.72
CA SER A 14 2.14 3.40 -16.40
C SER A 14 1.13 4.43 -15.90
N ALA A 15 1.33 5.70 -16.26
CA ALA A 15 0.36 6.74 -15.92
C ALA A 15 -1.01 6.40 -16.50
N GLN A 16 -1.04 5.81 -17.68
CA GLN A 16 -2.30 5.40 -18.30
C GLN A 16 -2.96 4.27 -17.52
N ASP A 17 -2.17 3.28 -17.08
CA ASP A 17 -2.68 2.18 -16.28
C ASP A 17 -3.30 2.71 -14.97
N LEU A 18 -2.62 3.65 -14.33
CA LEU A 18 -3.12 4.26 -13.09
C LEU A 18 -4.40 5.04 -13.32
N SER A 19 -4.45 5.81 -14.42
CA SER A 19 -5.66 6.55 -14.76
C SER A 19 -6.83 5.60 -15.00
N GLN A 20 -6.58 4.50 -15.69
CA GLN A 20 -7.61 3.51 -15.98
C GLN A 20 -8.12 2.88 -14.69
N LEU A 21 -7.21 2.52 -13.79
CA LEU A 21 -7.59 1.93 -12.51
C LEU A 21 -8.40 2.90 -11.67
N LEU A 22 -8.00 4.16 -11.63
CA LEU A 22 -8.73 5.19 -10.89
C LEU A 22 -10.13 5.43 -11.47
N GLU A 23 -10.28 5.29 -12.78
CA GLU A 23 -11.55 5.47 -13.45
C GLU A 23 -12.48 4.29 -13.23
N ASP A 24 -11.94 3.08 -13.38
CA ASP A 24 -12.75 1.87 -13.39
C ASP A 24 -13.01 1.28 -12.01
N ASP A 25 -12.15 1.57 -11.05
CA ASP A 25 -12.26 0.94 -9.73
C ASP A 25 -12.55 1.99 -8.66
N ARG A 26 -13.80 1.99 -8.21
CA ARG A 26 -14.23 2.97 -7.21
C ARG A 26 -13.51 2.76 -5.88
N SER A 27 -13.31 1.51 -5.46
CA SER A 27 -12.66 1.24 -4.19
C SER A 27 -11.24 1.78 -4.16
N PHE A 28 -10.52 1.61 -5.27
CA PHE A 28 -9.16 2.15 -5.37
C PHE A 28 -9.19 3.68 -5.37
N ARG A 29 -10.09 4.26 -6.15
CA ARG A 29 -10.21 5.72 -6.22
C ARG A 29 -10.50 6.33 -4.86
N MET A 30 -11.38 5.71 -4.09
CA MET A 30 -11.76 6.21 -2.78
C MET A 30 -10.65 6.03 -1.74
N LEU A 31 -9.76 5.07 -1.96
CA LEU A 31 -8.64 4.83 -1.06
C LEU A 31 -7.62 5.97 -1.08
N ILE A 32 -7.41 6.58 -2.23
CA ILE A 32 -6.34 7.57 -2.41
C ILE A 32 -6.45 8.74 -1.44
N PRO A 33 -7.58 9.46 -1.36
CA PRO A 33 -7.66 10.58 -0.41
C PRO A 33 -7.54 10.15 1.04
N GLN A 34 -7.97 8.93 1.37
CA GLN A 34 -7.83 8.42 2.73
C GLN A 34 -6.37 8.24 3.10
N VAL A 35 -5.58 7.69 2.17
CA VAL A 35 -4.14 7.51 2.41
C VAL A 35 -3.44 8.87 2.47
N GLU A 36 -3.83 9.80 1.59
CA GLU A 36 -3.26 11.15 1.61
C GLU A 36 -3.50 11.83 2.95
N GLU A 37 -4.69 11.68 3.49
CA GLU A 37 -5.02 12.27 4.79
C GLU A 37 -4.16 11.67 5.89
N LYS A 38 -4.00 10.36 5.89
CA LYS A 38 -3.20 9.69 6.91
C LYS A 38 -1.72 10.05 6.83
N LEU A 39 -1.21 10.17 5.63
CA LEU A 39 0.20 10.51 5.43
C LEU A 39 0.47 12.01 5.50
N GLY A 40 -0.58 12.81 5.40
CA GLY A 40 -0.45 14.26 5.49
C GLY A 40 0.16 14.91 4.26
N ARG A 41 0.07 14.24 3.11
CA ARG A 41 0.61 14.78 1.86
C ARG A 41 -0.09 14.18 0.66
N LYS A 42 0.03 14.84 -0.47
CA LYS A 42 -0.49 14.33 -1.72
C LYS A 42 0.39 13.18 -2.23
N LEU A 43 -0.23 12.20 -2.85
CA LEU A 43 0.47 11.07 -3.41
C LEU A 43 0.97 11.40 -4.81
N LYS A 44 2.21 11.04 -5.07
CA LYS A 44 2.82 11.20 -6.38
C LYS A 44 2.60 9.94 -7.21
N THR A 45 2.95 10.01 -8.48
CA THR A 45 2.81 8.86 -9.38
C THR A 45 3.49 7.61 -8.81
N ALA A 46 4.71 7.76 -8.29
CA ALA A 46 5.42 6.62 -7.71
C ALA A 46 4.67 6.01 -6.53
N ASP A 47 4.02 6.85 -5.73
CA ASP A 47 3.22 6.38 -4.59
C ASP A 47 1.99 5.62 -5.08
N LEU A 48 1.34 6.14 -6.11
CA LEU A 48 0.18 5.47 -6.69
C LEU A 48 0.55 4.13 -7.30
N GLN A 49 1.73 4.02 -7.88
CA GLN A 49 2.22 2.75 -8.41
C GLN A 49 2.37 1.71 -7.32
N VAL A 50 2.85 2.10 -6.13
CA VAL A 50 2.93 1.20 -4.99
C VAL A 50 1.55 0.72 -4.57
N LEU A 51 0.62 1.65 -4.41
CA LEU A 51 -0.74 1.29 -4.00
C LEU A 51 -1.43 0.41 -5.03
N ALA A 52 -1.22 0.69 -6.32
CA ALA A 52 -1.78 -0.14 -7.38
C ALA A 52 -1.21 -1.57 -7.33
N GLY A 53 0.08 -1.69 -7.02
CA GLY A 53 0.69 -3.00 -6.86
C GLY A 53 0.07 -3.78 -5.71
N LEU A 54 -0.16 -3.14 -4.57
CA LEU A 54 -0.79 -3.79 -3.43
C LEU A 54 -2.23 -4.17 -3.73
N TYR A 55 -2.95 -3.30 -4.38
CA TYR A 55 -4.37 -3.48 -4.62
C TYR A 55 -4.64 -4.45 -5.78
N ASP A 56 -4.02 -4.20 -6.92
CA ASP A 56 -4.30 -4.94 -8.15
C ASP A 56 -3.48 -6.22 -8.27
N ASP A 57 -2.18 -6.12 -8.04
CA ASP A 57 -1.28 -7.27 -8.21
C ASP A 57 -1.36 -8.25 -7.02
N LEU A 58 -1.26 -7.75 -5.81
CA LEU A 58 -1.34 -8.60 -4.62
C LEU A 58 -2.78 -8.93 -4.22
N GLY A 59 -3.76 -8.19 -4.74
CA GLY A 59 -5.14 -8.46 -4.44
C GLY A 59 -5.60 -8.02 -3.07
N MET A 60 -4.91 -7.07 -2.45
CA MET A 60 -5.32 -6.56 -1.15
C MET A 60 -6.55 -5.68 -1.27
N PRO A 61 -7.62 -5.96 -0.52
CA PRO A 61 -8.77 -5.06 -0.49
C PRO A 61 -8.39 -3.67 0.02
N ALA A 62 -9.13 -2.67 -0.38
CA ALA A 62 -8.84 -1.28 0.00
C ALA A 62 -8.84 -1.09 1.52
N ASP A 63 -9.76 -1.73 2.23
CA ASP A 63 -9.82 -1.62 3.69
C ASP A 63 -8.59 -2.24 4.36
N VAL A 64 -8.06 -3.32 3.79
CA VAL A 64 -6.83 -3.93 4.30
C VAL A 64 -5.64 -3.02 4.05
N ILE A 65 -5.58 -2.38 2.89
CA ILE A 65 -4.51 -1.41 2.59
C ILE A 65 -4.58 -0.25 3.57
N TYR A 66 -5.79 0.21 3.89
CA TYR A 66 -5.95 1.28 4.87
C TYR A 66 -5.41 0.87 6.24
N LEU A 67 -5.71 -0.36 6.68
CA LEU A 67 -5.17 -0.89 7.92
C LEU A 67 -3.65 -1.00 7.88
N LEU A 68 -3.12 -1.41 6.74
CA LEU A 68 -1.67 -1.50 6.53
C LEU A 68 -1.01 -0.13 6.70
N VAL A 69 -1.59 0.90 6.10
CA VAL A 69 -1.06 2.25 6.21
C VAL A 69 -1.08 2.72 7.66
N ASN A 70 -2.20 2.50 8.35
CA ASN A 70 -2.31 2.86 9.77
C ASN A 70 -1.29 2.12 10.63
N HIS A 71 -1.10 0.84 10.36
CA HIS A 71 -0.12 0.02 11.08
C HIS A 71 1.29 0.58 10.90
N CYS A 72 1.64 0.93 9.67
CA CYS A 72 2.96 1.47 9.38
C CYS A 72 3.17 2.83 10.04
N ILE A 73 2.12 3.67 10.06
CA ILE A 73 2.19 4.97 10.72
C ILE A 73 2.42 4.79 12.22
N THR A 74 1.65 3.90 12.85
CA THR A 74 1.78 3.64 14.28
C THR A 74 3.20 3.17 14.60
N ARG A 75 3.73 2.25 13.82
CA ARG A 75 5.09 1.75 14.05
C ARG A 75 6.13 2.83 13.84
N SER A 76 5.93 3.68 12.85
CA SER A 76 6.85 4.78 12.58
C SER A 76 6.89 5.76 13.77
N GLU A 77 5.71 6.08 14.29
CA GLU A 77 5.62 7.00 15.44
C GLU A 77 6.19 6.39 16.70
N GLU A 78 5.96 5.10 16.93
CA GLU A 78 6.54 4.41 18.09
C GLU A 78 8.06 4.38 18.02
N ARG A 79 8.60 4.25 16.83
CA ARG A 79 10.04 4.11 16.65
C ARG A 79 10.76 5.44 16.56
N TYR A 80 10.17 6.43 15.92
CA TYR A 80 10.85 7.68 15.61
C TYR A 80 10.21 8.92 16.23
N GLY A 81 9.04 8.79 16.85
CA GLY A 81 8.38 9.89 17.53
C GLY A 81 7.12 10.37 16.82
N PRO A 82 6.32 11.19 17.53
CA PRO A 82 5.04 11.67 16.98
C PRO A 82 5.23 12.42 15.67
N GLY A 83 4.30 12.22 14.76
CA GLY A 83 4.30 12.90 13.48
C GLY A 83 5.21 12.31 12.42
N ARG A 84 5.99 11.28 12.78
CA ARG A 84 6.89 10.64 11.80
C ARG A 84 6.08 9.67 10.93
N ARG A 85 6.18 9.86 9.64
CA ARG A 85 5.39 9.08 8.68
C ARG A 85 6.28 8.14 7.87
N PRO A 86 5.81 6.93 7.56
CA PRO A 86 6.55 6.00 6.72
C PRO A 86 6.52 6.44 5.26
N THR A 87 7.49 5.96 4.49
CA THR A 87 7.47 6.14 3.05
C THR A 87 6.58 5.07 2.43
N LEU A 88 6.14 5.29 1.20
CA LEU A 88 5.36 4.27 0.50
C LEU A 88 6.19 3.01 0.27
N ARG A 89 7.50 3.14 0.12
CA ARG A 89 8.38 1.97 -0.02
C ARG A 89 8.36 1.12 1.25
N GLN A 90 8.34 1.73 2.42
CA GLN A 90 8.22 1.00 3.68
C GLN A 90 6.86 0.33 3.80
N ILE A 91 5.81 1.02 3.39
CA ILE A 91 4.46 0.46 3.38
C ILE A 91 4.38 -0.72 2.42
N GLU A 92 4.99 -0.60 1.24
CA GLU A 92 5.04 -1.68 0.26
C GLU A 92 5.72 -2.92 0.83
N LYS A 93 6.84 -2.73 1.50
CA LYS A 93 7.59 -3.83 2.10
C LYS A 93 6.75 -4.58 3.12
N GLU A 94 6.09 -3.83 3.98
CA GLU A 94 5.21 -4.42 4.99
C GLU A 94 4.02 -5.12 4.33
N GLY A 95 3.49 -4.54 3.26
CA GLY A 95 2.40 -5.14 2.49
C GLY A 95 2.77 -6.50 1.92
N TYR A 96 3.97 -6.61 1.37
CA TYR A 96 4.44 -7.90 0.88
C TYR A 96 4.60 -8.91 2.01
N TYR A 97 5.05 -8.45 3.17
CA TYR A 97 5.13 -9.32 4.35
C TYR A 97 3.74 -9.83 4.73
N TRP A 98 2.75 -8.93 4.79
CA TRP A 98 1.37 -9.32 5.10
C TRP A 98 0.84 -10.33 4.09
N ALA A 99 1.14 -10.10 2.80
CA ALA A 99 0.69 -11.02 1.75
C ALA A 99 1.25 -12.42 1.96
N ARG A 100 2.53 -12.51 2.32
CA ARG A 100 3.17 -13.79 2.60
C ARG A 100 2.56 -14.49 3.81
N GLN A 101 2.03 -13.72 4.75
CA GLN A 101 1.36 -14.27 5.93
C GLN A 101 -0.11 -14.56 5.69
N GLY A 102 -0.62 -14.27 4.51
CA GLY A 102 -2.03 -14.49 4.20
C GLY A 102 -2.97 -13.47 4.82
N LEU A 103 -2.47 -12.29 5.15
CA LEU A 103 -3.26 -11.26 5.83
C LEU A 103 -3.95 -10.36 4.82
N PHE A 104 -4.97 -10.91 4.16
CA PHE A 104 -5.69 -10.20 3.11
C PHE A 104 -7.06 -9.69 3.53
N ASP A 105 -7.56 -10.15 4.67
CA ASP A 105 -8.87 -9.69 5.13
C ASP A 105 -8.71 -8.83 6.38
N GLN A 106 -9.75 -8.07 6.66
CA GLN A 106 -9.71 -7.10 7.75
C GLN A 106 -9.50 -7.76 9.11
N ASP A 107 -10.16 -8.90 9.33
CA ASP A 107 -10.04 -9.59 10.61
C ASP A 107 -8.61 -10.09 10.86
N SER A 108 -8.01 -10.71 9.85
CA SER A 108 -6.64 -11.19 9.96
C SER A 108 -5.66 -10.04 10.18
N ALA A 109 -5.81 -8.95 9.43
CA ALA A 109 -4.93 -7.79 9.53
C ALA A 109 -5.06 -7.10 10.89
N ALA A 110 -6.26 -7.06 11.44
CA ALA A 110 -6.50 -6.40 12.73
C ALA A 110 -5.86 -7.13 13.90
N ARG A 111 -5.44 -8.37 13.73
CA ARG A 111 -4.80 -9.15 14.79
C ARG A 111 -3.30 -8.92 14.90
N ILE A 112 -2.73 -8.15 14.04
CA ILE A 112 -1.30 -7.85 14.06
C ILE A 112 -0.96 -6.85 15.23
#